data_a873eaaa9b3eb113acc74224434816ca
#
_entry.id   a873eaaa9b3eb113acc74224434816ca
#
_cell.length_a   1.000
_cell.length_b   1.000
_cell.length_c   1.000
_cell.angle_alpha   90.00
_cell.angle_beta   90.00
_cell.angle_gamma   90.00
#
_symmetry.space_group_name_H-M   'P 1'
#
loop_
_entity.id
_entity.type
_entity.pdbx_description
1 polymer ?
#
loop_
_entity_poly.entity_id
_entity_poly.type
_entity_poly.pdbx_seq_one_letter_code
_entity_poly.pdbx_strand_id
1 'polypeptide(L)'
;MTPDWIRRRGLPVLLAVCILALCMGQAGARGPTISDIQPYDTIFVYEEGLDLSQLRNATTDNPVATLRKYQDDNPDQGVTKSIPVTDDTSFDVQDFLVSGEYGTYYAFNPEDGNTAQVMIREPEIFLDVVLANPYHNEPLSGLTVSPNTRIAFRVASPDVGAFYQADGVYPATIDLVLTTPGGAETVRIGDINFAGLNVSSTRFYTDDPGRPGAVRLGDLGAPGTYSVRAVWRTPAAFDAYAPDSEPVAFTVANRVGVDTTATPTPTATATVTPTATPTPTTPPTTAPTATETATPVPTETTVPPATPTPTAAPLPAALAVAAAGFALTLAGRRR
;
A
#
# COMPACT_ATOMS: atom_id res chain seq x y z
N MET A 1 20.34 30.79 -42.23
CA MET A 1 21.69 30.83 -41.61
C MET A 1 21.51 30.74 -40.12
N THR A 2 21.67 29.57 -39.56
CA THR A 2 21.60 29.33 -38.09
C THR A 2 23.00 29.62 -37.52
N PRO A 3 23.13 30.43 -36.49
CA PRO A 3 24.44 30.81 -35.95
C PRO A 3 25.18 29.62 -35.32
N ASP A 4 26.45 29.45 -35.69
CA ASP A 4 27.33 28.32 -35.30
C ASP A 4 27.57 28.16 -33.79
N TRP A 5 27.22 29.15 -32.96
CA TRP A 5 27.36 29.06 -31.51
C TRP A 5 26.33 28.11 -30.85
N ILE A 6 25.16 27.91 -31.48
CA ILE A 6 24.12 26.99 -31.02
C ILE A 6 24.55 25.52 -31.20
N ARG A 7 25.33 25.22 -32.24
CA ARG A 7 25.84 23.88 -32.51
C ARG A 7 26.91 23.42 -31.50
N ARG A 8 27.73 24.36 -30.99
CA ARG A 8 28.85 23.98 -30.10
C ARG A 8 28.50 23.85 -28.63
N ARG A 9 27.41 24.47 -28.15
CA ARG A 9 27.00 24.43 -26.75
C ARG A 9 25.71 23.59 -26.49
N GLY A 10 24.91 23.37 -27.53
CA GLY A 10 23.69 22.59 -27.42
C GLY A 10 23.90 21.07 -27.28
N LEU A 11 24.95 20.55 -27.96
CA LEU A 11 25.23 19.12 -27.98
C LEU A 11 25.57 18.53 -26.59
N PRO A 12 26.44 19.15 -25.76
CA PRO A 12 26.75 18.63 -24.43
C PRO A 12 25.59 18.78 -23.44
N VAL A 13 24.77 19.82 -23.59
CA VAL A 13 23.55 19.98 -22.75
C VAL A 13 22.49 18.95 -23.11
N LEU A 14 22.31 18.69 -24.40
CA LEU A 14 21.36 17.67 -24.86
C LEU A 14 21.83 16.26 -24.44
N LEU A 15 23.14 15.99 -24.51
CA LEU A 15 23.70 14.71 -24.03
C LEU A 15 23.54 14.55 -22.52
N ALA A 16 23.77 15.63 -21.75
CA ALA A 16 23.59 15.60 -20.28
C ALA A 16 22.12 15.38 -19.90
N VAL A 17 21.17 16.01 -20.61
CA VAL A 17 19.73 15.80 -20.40
C VAL A 17 19.31 14.37 -20.78
N CYS A 18 19.85 13.81 -21.86
CA CYS A 18 19.60 12.42 -22.24
C CYS A 18 20.19 11.43 -21.23
N ILE A 19 21.38 11.70 -20.69
CA ILE A 19 21.98 10.86 -19.64
C ILE A 19 21.18 10.98 -18.33
N LEU A 20 20.70 12.18 -17.98
CA LEU A 20 19.84 12.38 -16.81
C LEU A 20 18.48 11.70 -16.97
N ALA A 21 17.91 11.69 -18.17
CA ALA A 21 16.66 10.99 -18.48
C ALA A 21 16.82 9.45 -18.48
N LEU A 22 18.01 8.95 -18.83
CA LEU A 22 18.34 7.52 -18.74
C LEU A 22 18.64 7.07 -17.29
N CYS A 23 18.99 8.01 -16.40
CA CYS A 23 19.17 7.76 -14.97
C CYS A 23 17.90 7.94 -14.14
N MET A 24 16.79 8.41 -14.71
CA MET A 24 15.48 8.29 -14.09
C MET A 24 15.14 6.80 -14.14
N GLY A 25 15.43 6.13 -13.01
CA GLY A 25 15.21 4.71 -12.86
C GLY A 25 13.83 4.36 -13.40
N GLN A 26 13.78 3.40 -14.28
CA GLN A 26 12.53 2.79 -14.66
C GLN A 26 11.92 2.32 -13.33
N ALA A 27 10.78 2.85 -12.95
CA ALA A 27 9.92 2.20 -11.98
C ALA A 27 9.77 0.79 -12.51
N GLY A 28 10.43 -0.17 -11.84
CA GLY A 28 10.59 -1.50 -12.37
C GLY A 28 9.23 -2.13 -12.60
N ALA A 29 8.91 -2.36 -13.86
CA ALA A 29 7.98 -3.43 -14.14
C ALA A 29 8.66 -4.71 -13.68
N ARG A 30 7.97 -5.56 -12.92
CA ARG A 30 8.46 -6.89 -12.57
C ARG A 30 8.90 -7.64 -13.82
N GLY A 31 9.65 -8.71 -13.66
CA GLY A 31 10.16 -9.52 -14.74
C GLY A 31 9.07 -10.11 -15.66
N PRO A 32 9.39 -11.16 -16.46
CA PRO A 32 8.45 -11.75 -17.41
C PRO A 32 7.15 -12.24 -16.78
N THR A 33 7.19 -12.66 -15.53
CA THR A 33 6.01 -13.01 -14.74
C THR A 33 5.88 -12.11 -13.53
N ILE A 34 4.69 -12.05 -12.92
CA ILE A 34 4.45 -11.22 -11.73
C ILE A 34 5.25 -11.69 -10.51
N SER A 35 5.61 -12.97 -10.47
CA SER A 35 6.42 -13.58 -9.42
C SER A 35 7.93 -13.32 -9.57
N ASP A 36 8.41 -12.93 -10.77
CA ASP A 36 9.84 -12.70 -11.02
C ASP A 36 10.29 -11.35 -10.45
N ILE A 37 10.82 -11.36 -9.25
CA ILE A 37 11.20 -10.15 -8.52
C ILE A 37 12.60 -9.69 -8.94
N GLN A 38 12.68 -8.45 -9.40
CA GLN A 38 13.91 -7.79 -9.80
C GLN A 38 14.44 -6.86 -8.68
N PRO A 39 15.74 -6.53 -8.67
CA PRO A 39 16.26 -5.49 -7.77
C PRO A 39 15.47 -4.17 -7.89
N TYR A 40 15.10 -3.60 -6.75
CA TYR A 40 14.28 -2.38 -6.59
C TYR A 40 12.78 -2.54 -6.85
N ASP A 41 12.29 -3.76 -7.11
CA ASP A 41 10.86 -4.00 -7.23
C ASP A 41 10.12 -3.78 -5.92
N THR A 42 8.82 -3.51 -6.04
CA THR A 42 7.90 -3.51 -4.92
C THR A 42 7.18 -4.86 -4.88
N ILE A 43 7.22 -5.51 -3.73
CA ILE A 43 6.47 -6.71 -3.39
C ILE A 43 5.41 -6.37 -2.35
N PHE A 44 4.30 -7.08 -2.37
CA PHE A 44 3.19 -6.79 -1.46
C PHE A 44 3.01 -7.90 -0.44
N VAL A 45 2.58 -7.51 0.75
CA VAL A 45 2.10 -8.47 1.75
C VAL A 45 0.96 -9.29 1.14
N TYR A 46 0.88 -10.56 1.49
CA TYR A 46 -0.03 -11.59 0.94
C TYR A 46 0.32 -12.11 -0.46
N GLU A 47 1.41 -11.66 -1.09
CA GLU A 47 1.87 -12.33 -2.31
C GLU A 47 2.51 -13.67 -1.99
N GLU A 48 2.27 -14.64 -2.86
CA GLU A 48 2.73 -16.02 -2.72
C GLU A 48 3.55 -16.45 -3.94
N GLY A 49 4.50 -17.37 -3.71
CA GLY A 49 5.29 -17.98 -4.77
C GLY A 49 6.22 -17.02 -5.50
N LEU A 50 6.78 -16.02 -4.82
CA LEU A 50 7.70 -15.04 -5.41
C LEU A 50 9.08 -15.65 -5.66
N ASP A 51 9.62 -15.46 -6.86
CA ASP A 51 10.98 -15.82 -7.21
C ASP A 51 11.94 -14.66 -6.95
N LEU A 52 12.75 -14.80 -5.91
CA LEU A 52 13.76 -13.82 -5.49
C LEU A 52 15.15 -14.13 -6.08
N SER A 53 15.28 -15.09 -6.99
CA SER A 53 16.57 -15.54 -7.53
C SER A 53 17.37 -14.40 -8.18
N GLN A 54 16.69 -13.41 -8.77
CA GLN A 54 17.34 -12.24 -9.36
C GLN A 54 17.92 -11.25 -8.31
N LEU A 55 17.60 -11.47 -7.03
CA LEU A 55 18.18 -10.70 -5.92
C LEU A 55 19.50 -11.30 -5.40
N ARG A 56 19.88 -12.49 -5.88
CA ARG A 56 21.14 -13.15 -5.51
C ARG A 56 22.34 -12.36 -6.00
N ASN A 57 23.49 -12.64 -5.43
CA ASN A 57 24.75 -12.12 -5.96
C ASN A 57 25.05 -12.78 -7.33
N ALA A 58 25.17 -11.97 -8.37
CA ALA A 58 25.39 -12.45 -9.74
C ALA A 58 26.69 -13.27 -9.94
N THR A 59 27.64 -13.21 -8.99
CA THR A 59 28.91 -13.94 -9.08
C THR A 59 28.87 -15.30 -8.37
N THR A 60 28.25 -15.36 -7.19
CA THR A 60 28.25 -16.55 -6.32
C THR A 60 26.98 -17.37 -6.48
N ASP A 61 25.87 -16.72 -6.91
CA ASP A 61 24.53 -17.31 -7.03
C ASP A 61 24.03 -17.96 -5.74
N ASN A 62 24.51 -17.51 -4.60
CA ASN A 62 24.07 -18.00 -3.30
C ASN A 62 22.61 -17.59 -3.05
N PRO A 63 21.74 -18.49 -2.56
CA PRO A 63 20.33 -18.21 -2.34
C PRO A 63 20.13 -17.11 -1.29
N VAL A 64 19.07 -16.32 -1.44
CA VAL A 64 18.68 -15.31 -0.45
C VAL A 64 18.25 -16.02 0.84
N ALA A 65 18.96 -15.79 1.93
CA ALA A 65 18.66 -16.42 3.21
C ALA A 65 17.68 -15.59 4.07
N THR A 66 17.74 -14.26 3.97
CA THR A 66 16.85 -13.35 4.69
C THR A 66 16.61 -12.06 3.91
N LEU A 67 15.44 -11.44 4.13
CA LEU A 67 15.21 -10.04 3.79
C LEU A 67 15.38 -9.20 5.07
N ARG A 68 16.26 -8.21 5.04
CA ARG A 68 16.63 -7.38 6.20
C ARG A 68 16.25 -5.93 6.00
N LYS A 69 15.55 -5.37 6.98
CA LYS A 69 15.31 -3.93 7.09
C LYS A 69 16.32 -3.34 8.07
N TYR A 70 16.87 -2.20 7.71
CA TYR A 70 17.87 -1.50 8.51
C TYR A 70 17.28 -0.21 9.06
N GLN A 71 17.86 0.29 10.13
CA GLN A 71 17.51 1.58 10.68
C GLN A 71 17.80 2.66 9.64
N ASP A 72 16.80 3.56 9.42
CA ASP A 72 16.86 4.65 8.43
C ASP A 72 17.20 4.16 7.00
N ASP A 73 16.80 2.92 6.65
CA ASP A 73 17.09 2.25 5.38
C ASP A 73 18.60 2.20 5.03
N ASN A 74 19.47 2.30 6.03
CA ASN A 74 20.91 2.33 5.86
C ASN A 74 21.56 1.00 6.28
N PRO A 75 22.14 0.22 5.35
CA PRO A 75 22.79 -1.06 5.64
C PRO A 75 23.97 -1.00 6.61
N ASP A 76 24.57 0.18 6.81
CA ASP A 76 25.66 0.38 7.77
C ASP A 76 25.15 0.52 9.22
N GLN A 77 23.83 0.57 9.41
CA GLN A 77 23.19 0.66 10.72
C GLN A 77 22.66 -0.70 11.19
N GLY A 78 22.05 -0.72 12.37
CA GLY A 78 21.51 -1.95 12.96
C GLY A 78 20.31 -2.49 12.17
N VAL A 79 20.18 -3.83 12.13
CA VAL A 79 19.00 -4.50 11.57
C VAL A 79 17.82 -4.29 12.51
N THR A 80 16.73 -3.73 12.00
CA THR A 80 15.47 -3.53 12.74
C THR A 80 14.52 -4.70 12.57
N LYS A 81 14.50 -5.30 11.38
CA LYS A 81 13.66 -6.47 11.06
C LYS A 81 14.43 -7.45 10.18
N SER A 82 14.20 -8.73 10.39
CA SER A 82 14.73 -9.80 9.54
C SER A 82 13.63 -10.81 9.25
N ILE A 83 13.36 -11.04 7.98
CA ILE A 83 12.37 -11.99 7.48
C ILE A 83 13.14 -13.20 6.93
N PRO A 84 12.98 -14.41 7.50
CA PRO A 84 13.64 -15.60 6.98
C PRO A 84 13.07 -15.98 5.62
N VAL A 85 13.93 -16.29 4.66
CA VAL A 85 13.57 -16.84 3.36
C VAL A 85 13.96 -18.31 3.34
N THR A 86 12.97 -19.19 3.34
CA THR A 86 13.21 -20.64 3.38
C THR A 86 13.49 -21.18 1.98
N ASP A 87 12.79 -20.66 0.99
CA ASP A 87 12.95 -20.97 -0.43
C ASP A 87 12.84 -19.65 -1.20
N ASP A 88 13.94 -19.22 -1.81
CA ASP A 88 13.99 -17.95 -2.53
C ASP A 88 13.47 -18.06 -3.97
N THR A 89 13.10 -19.25 -4.41
CA THR A 89 12.40 -19.49 -5.70
C THR A 89 10.88 -19.57 -5.53
N SER A 90 10.38 -19.62 -4.29
CA SER A 90 8.95 -19.67 -3.96
C SER A 90 8.70 -19.06 -2.59
N PHE A 91 8.85 -17.75 -2.50
CA PHE A 91 8.73 -17.01 -1.25
C PHE A 91 7.33 -16.40 -1.08
N ASP A 92 6.74 -16.59 0.11
CA ASP A 92 5.44 -16.05 0.48
C ASP A 92 5.61 -14.89 1.45
N VAL A 93 5.03 -13.72 1.12
CA VAL A 93 5.10 -12.51 1.96
C VAL A 93 3.93 -12.49 2.93
N GLN A 94 4.09 -13.14 4.07
CA GLN A 94 3.03 -13.23 5.08
C GLN A 94 3.06 -12.01 6.03
N ASP A 95 1.89 -11.49 6.40
CA ASP A 95 1.76 -10.30 7.23
C ASP A 95 2.50 -10.42 8.58
N PHE A 96 2.39 -11.57 9.26
CA PHE A 96 3.08 -11.76 10.54
C PHE A 96 4.61 -11.71 10.43
N LEU A 97 5.19 -12.00 9.25
CA LEU A 97 6.63 -11.87 9.01
C LEU A 97 7.03 -10.40 8.90
N VAL A 98 6.23 -9.59 8.26
CA VAL A 98 6.45 -8.15 8.08
C VAL A 98 6.06 -7.39 9.36
N SER A 99 4.91 -7.74 9.96
CA SER A 99 4.37 -7.14 11.21
C SER A 99 4.24 -5.62 11.14
N GLY A 100 3.79 -5.08 10.01
CA GLY A 100 3.63 -3.64 9.78
C GLY A 100 4.92 -2.87 9.53
N GLU A 101 6.08 -3.54 9.48
CA GLU A 101 7.37 -2.92 9.19
C GLU A 101 7.59 -2.76 7.68
N TYR A 102 6.75 -1.95 7.02
CA TYR A 102 6.86 -1.69 5.58
C TYR A 102 8.08 -0.84 5.23
N GLY A 103 8.54 -0.87 3.99
CA GLY A 103 9.66 -0.08 3.49
C GLY A 103 10.72 -0.90 2.77
N THR A 104 11.95 -0.39 2.76
CA THR A 104 13.07 -1.01 2.04
C THR A 104 13.64 -2.19 2.80
N TYR A 105 13.76 -3.32 2.12
CA TYR A 105 14.42 -4.54 2.58
C TYR A 105 15.57 -4.88 1.66
N TYR A 106 16.61 -5.46 2.24
CA TYR A 106 17.80 -5.92 1.54
C TYR A 106 17.85 -7.44 1.55
N ALA A 107 17.99 -8.05 0.39
CA ALA A 107 18.31 -9.46 0.26
C ALA A 107 19.70 -9.72 0.88
N PHE A 108 19.79 -10.71 1.74
CA PHE A 108 21.01 -10.99 2.47
C PHE A 108 21.33 -12.50 2.43
N ASN A 109 22.61 -12.80 2.20
CA ASN A 109 23.19 -14.12 2.39
C ASN A 109 24.40 -13.99 3.33
N PRO A 110 24.66 -14.96 4.26
CA PRO A 110 25.79 -14.89 5.18
C PRO A 110 27.17 -14.79 4.53
N GLU A 111 27.33 -15.33 3.32
CA GLU A 111 28.61 -15.33 2.59
C GLU A 111 28.80 -14.06 1.76
N ASP A 112 27.73 -13.55 1.16
CA ASP A 112 27.76 -12.42 0.23
C ASP A 112 27.47 -11.08 0.90
N GLY A 113 26.83 -11.09 2.08
CA GLY A 113 26.25 -9.90 2.69
C GLY A 113 24.96 -9.44 2.02
N ASN A 114 24.73 -8.13 1.97
CA ASN A 114 23.59 -7.56 1.25
C ASN A 114 23.84 -7.58 -0.27
N THR A 115 22.89 -8.05 -1.05
CA THR A 115 23.04 -8.25 -2.50
C THR A 115 22.18 -7.30 -3.32
N ALA A 116 20.89 -7.19 -3.00
CA ALA A 116 19.93 -6.34 -3.72
C ALA A 116 18.88 -5.80 -2.73
N GLN A 117 18.12 -4.81 -3.15
CA GLN A 117 17.02 -4.28 -2.34
C GLN A 117 15.67 -4.46 -3.04
N VAL A 118 14.63 -4.62 -2.24
CA VAL A 118 13.22 -4.60 -2.64
C VAL A 118 12.42 -3.76 -1.67
N MET A 119 11.25 -3.30 -2.06
CA MET A 119 10.33 -2.57 -1.20
C MET A 119 9.16 -3.47 -0.82
N ILE A 120 8.86 -3.60 0.48
CA ILE A 120 7.66 -4.32 0.94
C ILE A 120 6.60 -3.30 1.32
N ARG A 121 5.36 -3.49 0.78
CA ARG A 121 4.21 -2.63 1.03
C ARG A 121 2.95 -3.44 1.31
N GLU A 122 1.97 -2.78 1.90
CA GLU A 122 0.62 -3.30 1.99
C GLU A 122 -0.15 -2.97 0.72
N PRO A 123 -0.98 -3.89 0.18
CA PRO A 123 -1.85 -3.57 -0.95
C PRO A 123 -3.04 -2.73 -0.46
N GLU A 124 -3.00 -1.44 -0.77
CA GLU A 124 -4.04 -0.49 -0.37
C GLU A 124 -4.97 -0.13 -1.52
N ILE A 125 -6.25 0.05 -1.21
CA ILE A 125 -7.25 0.52 -2.14
C ILE A 125 -8.18 1.55 -1.48
N PHE A 126 -8.41 2.65 -2.19
CA PHE A 126 -9.28 3.74 -1.77
C PHE A 126 -10.39 3.93 -2.80
N LEU A 127 -11.56 4.30 -2.31
CA LEU A 127 -12.74 4.52 -3.14
C LEU A 127 -13.37 5.85 -2.80
N ASP A 128 -13.82 6.58 -3.83
CA ASP A 128 -14.68 7.74 -3.69
C ASP A 128 -15.81 7.69 -4.72
N VAL A 129 -16.94 8.27 -4.37
CA VAL A 129 -18.04 8.53 -5.28
C VAL A 129 -17.96 9.99 -5.71
N VAL A 130 -17.90 10.23 -7.02
CA VAL A 130 -17.76 11.56 -7.62
C VAL A 130 -18.81 11.81 -8.69
N LEU A 131 -19.01 13.06 -9.09
CA LEU A 131 -19.77 13.36 -10.29
C LEU A 131 -19.06 12.79 -11.52
N ALA A 132 -19.83 12.35 -12.51
CA ALA A 132 -19.28 11.88 -13.78
C ALA A 132 -18.60 13.01 -14.55
N ASN A 133 -17.73 12.61 -15.50
CA ASN A 133 -17.03 13.54 -16.40
C ASN A 133 -18.02 14.60 -16.96
N PRO A 134 -17.66 15.92 -16.95
CA PRO A 134 -16.33 16.49 -16.66
C PRO A 134 -16.09 16.92 -15.18
N TYR A 135 -16.92 16.51 -14.25
CA TYR A 135 -16.92 17.03 -12.86
C TYR A 135 -16.30 16.05 -11.84
N HIS A 136 -15.29 15.27 -12.23
CA HIS A 136 -14.65 14.25 -11.38
C HIS A 136 -14.06 14.77 -10.05
N ASN A 137 -13.87 16.07 -9.90
CA ASN A 137 -13.31 16.64 -8.68
C ASN A 137 -14.34 16.90 -7.56
N GLU A 138 -15.61 16.67 -7.86
CA GLU A 138 -16.71 16.93 -6.92
C GLU A 138 -17.10 15.63 -6.22
N PRO A 139 -16.64 15.39 -4.96
CA PRO A 139 -17.02 14.22 -4.19
C PRO A 139 -18.48 14.29 -3.76
N LEU A 140 -19.15 13.15 -3.76
CA LEU A 140 -20.56 13.03 -3.37
C LEU A 140 -20.76 12.38 -1.99
N SER A 141 -19.68 12.03 -1.31
CA SER A 141 -19.77 11.40 0.00
C SER A 141 -20.60 12.23 0.98
N GLY A 142 -21.62 11.62 1.59
CA GLY A 142 -22.51 12.27 2.54
C GLY A 142 -23.51 13.25 1.94
N LEU A 143 -23.52 13.46 0.62
CA LEU A 143 -24.47 14.35 -0.04
C LEU A 143 -25.76 13.64 -0.47
N THR A 144 -26.85 14.42 -0.50
CA THR A 144 -28.13 13.98 -1.08
C THR A 144 -28.23 14.49 -2.51
N VAL A 145 -28.42 13.60 -3.46
CA VAL A 145 -28.37 13.92 -4.89
C VAL A 145 -29.64 13.47 -5.64
N SER A 146 -29.87 14.12 -6.77
CA SER A 146 -31.01 13.84 -7.65
C SER A 146 -30.87 12.51 -8.39
N PRO A 147 -31.94 11.77 -8.66
CA PRO A 147 -31.92 10.58 -9.52
C PRO A 147 -31.40 10.84 -10.93
N ASN A 148 -31.45 12.08 -11.42
CA ASN A 148 -30.93 12.43 -12.74
C ASN A 148 -29.41 12.67 -12.75
N THR A 149 -28.76 12.71 -11.59
CA THR A 149 -27.33 12.89 -11.47
C THR A 149 -26.60 11.65 -12.01
N ARG A 150 -25.51 11.89 -12.76
CA ARG A 150 -24.60 10.85 -13.19
C ARG A 150 -23.36 10.88 -12.31
N ILE A 151 -22.98 9.72 -11.82
CA ILE A 151 -21.81 9.52 -10.95
C ILE A 151 -20.80 8.58 -11.59
N ALA A 152 -19.57 8.70 -11.14
CA ALA A 152 -18.49 7.75 -11.37
C ALA A 152 -17.86 7.35 -10.04
N PHE A 153 -17.22 6.20 -10.04
CA PHE A 153 -16.41 5.77 -8.91
C PHE A 153 -14.95 6.07 -9.20
N ARG A 154 -14.31 6.80 -8.30
CA ARG A 154 -12.87 7.05 -8.30
C ARG A 154 -12.19 5.98 -7.46
N VAL A 155 -11.40 5.14 -8.09
CA VAL A 155 -10.57 4.14 -7.43
C VAL A 155 -9.13 4.63 -7.41
N ALA A 156 -8.47 4.56 -6.26
CA ALA A 156 -7.06 4.85 -6.12
C ALA A 156 -6.36 3.68 -5.42
N SER A 157 -5.32 3.17 -6.03
CA SER A 157 -4.41 2.17 -5.46
C SER A 157 -2.99 2.59 -5.84
N PRO A 158 -2.37 3.47 -5.03
CA PRO A 158 -1.14 4.15 -5.42
C PRO A 158 0.00 3.20 -5.73
N ASP A 159 0.16 2.18 -4.90
CA ASP A 159 1.28 1.25 -5.00
C ASP A 159 0.98 0.09 -5.95
N VAL A 160 -0.13 -0.62 -5.77
CA VAL A 160 -0.48 -1.74 -6.66
C VAL A 160 -0.65 -1.25 -8.10
N GLY A 161 -1.35 -0.14 -8.30
CA GLY A 161 -1.55 0.45 -9.63
C GLY A 161 -0.29 1.00 -10.29
N ALA A 162 0.77 1.29 -9.51
CA ALA A 162 2.05 1.77 -10.02
C ALA A 162 3.03 0.64 -10.34
N PHE A 163 3.06 -0.40 -9.50
CA PHE A 163 4.17 -1.37 -9.50
C PHE A 163 3.74 -2.80 -9.83
N TYR A 164 2.46 -3.15 -9.60
CA TYR A 164 1.99 -4.52 -9.77
C TYR A 164 1.57 -4.80 -11.21
N GLN A 165 2.55 -4.95 -12.08
CA GLN A 165 2.36 -5.33 -13.48
C GLN A 165 3.56 -6.15 -13.97
N ALA A 166 3.34 -7.01 -14.95
CA ALA A 166 4.38 -7.72 -15.65
C ALA A 166 4.05 -7.73 -17.14
N ASP A 167 5.00 -7.37 -17.99
CA ASP A 167 4.85 -7.35 -19.47
C ASP A 167 3.53 -6.68 -19.94
N GLY A 168 3.11 -5.60 -19.27
CA GLY A 168 1.86 -4.88 -19.57
C GLY A 168 0.58 -5.58 -19.09
N VAL A 169 0.69 -6.68 -18.37
CA VAL A 169 -0.44 -7.36 -17.74
C VAL A 169 -0.66 -6.81 -16.33
N TYR A 170 -1.93 -6.54 -16.00
CA TYR A 170 -2.34 -6.06 -14.68
C TYR A 170 -3.11 -7.17 -13.95
N PRO A 171 -2.43 -7.99 -13.16
CA PRO A 171 -3.05 -9.16 -12.53
C PRO A 171 -3.96 -8.80 -11.35
N ALA A 172 -3.88 -7.57 -10.83
CA ALA A 172 -4.78 -7.12 -9.77
C ALA A 172 -6.10 -6.63 -10.35
N THR A 173 -7.20 -7.18 -9.85
CA THR A 173 -8.56 -6.75 -10.16
C THR A 173 -9.38 -6.57 -8.89
N ILE A 174 -10.42 -5.73 -9.01
CA ILE A 174 -11.34 -5.44 -7.92
C ILE A 174 -12.78 -5.57 -8.39
N ASP A 175 -13.68 -5.76 -7.44
CA ASP A 175 -15.12 -5.61 -7.60
C ASP A 175 -15.58 -4.36 -6.84
N LEU A 176 -16.47 -3.54 -7.43
CA LEU A 176 -17.17 -2.52 -6.67
C LEU A 176 -18.51 -3.11 -6.21
N VAL A 177 -18.62 -3.29 -4.91
CA VAL A 177 -19.80 -3.86 -4.26
C VAL A 177 -20.68 -2.73 -3.76
N LEU A 178 -21.86 -2.60 -4.35
CA LEU A 178 -22.88 -1.65 -3.93
C LEU A 178 -23.85 -2.32 -2.96
N THR A 179 -24.04 -1.73 -1.80
CA THR A 179 -25.09 -2.11 -0.83
C THR A 179 -26.28 -1.17 -0.99
N THR A 180 -27.44 -1.72 -1.27
CA THR A 180 -28.69 -0.97 -1.43
C THR A 180 -29.29 -0.55 -0.08
N PRO A 181 -30.27 0.38 -0.04
CA PRO A 181 -30.95 0.76 1.19
C PRO A 181 -31.66 -0.42 1.91
N GLY A 182 -31.97 -1.48 1.17
CA GLY A 182 -32.51 -2.74 1.74
C GLY A 182 -31.48 -3.73 2.22
N GLY A 183 -30.18 -3.39 2.16
CA GLY A 183 -29.07 -4.26 2.60
C GLY A 183 -28.63 -5.31 1.57
N ALA A 184 -29.21 -5.33 0.36
CA ALA A 184 -28.76 -6.24 -0.69
C ALA A 184 -27.47 -5.73 -1.33
N GLU A 185 -26.52 -6.63 -1.57
CA GLU A 185 -25.25 -6.33 -2.25
C GLU A 185 -25.32 -6.72 -3.73
N THR A 186 -24.69 -5.92 -4.57
CA THR A 186 -24.59 -6.16 -6.01
C THR A 186 -23.35 -5.51 -6.59
N VAL A 187 -22.77 -6.13 -7.62
CA VAL A 187 -21.71 -5.57 -8.44
C VAL A 187 -22.23 -5.00 -9.76
N ARG A 188 -23.58 -4.99 -9.95
CA ARG A 188 -24.24 -4.50 -11.16
C ARG A 188 -25.23 -3.38 -10.84
N ILE A 189 -25.19 -2.34 -11.66
CA ILE A 189 -26.12 -1.22 -11.57
C ILE A 189 -26.71 -1.04 -12.97
N GLY A 190 -27.99 -1.36 -13.13
CA GLY A 190 -28.60 -1.45 -14.46
C GLY A 190 -27.86 -2.46 -15.34
N ASP A 191 -27.42 -2.02 -16.49
CA ASP A 191 -26.65 -2.84 -17.45
C ASP A 191 -25.13 -2.80 -17.19
N ILE A 192 -24.66 -1.96 -16.28
CA ILE A 192 -23.23 -1.77 -16.01
C ILE A 192 -22.77 -2.80 -14.98
N ASN A 193 -21.67 -3.51 -15.31
CA ASN A 193 -21.02 -4.48 -14.42
C ASN A 193 -19.71 -3.90 -13.90
N PHE A 194 -19.54 -3.89 -12.60
CA PHE A 194 -18.36 -3.40 -11.88
C PHE A 194 -17.50 -4.51 -11.27
N ALA A 195 -17.70 -5.75 -11.71
CA ALA A 195 -16.86 -6.87 -11.30
C ALA A 195 -15.60 -6.96 -12.19
N GLY A 196 -14.46 -7.29 -11.57
CA GLY A 196 -13.21 -7.57 -12.26
C GLY A 196 -12.58 -6.34 -12.93
N LEU A 197 -12.65 -5.19 -12.28
CA LEU A 197 -12.01 -3.97 -12.79
C LEU A 197 -10.49 -4.06 -12.61
N ASN A 198 -9.73 -3.94 -13.70
CA ASN A 198 -8.26 -3.94 -13.65
C ASN A 198 -7.72 -2.73 -12.89
N VAL A 199 -6.82 -2.98 -11.93
CA VAL A 199 -6.03 -1.93 -11.26
C VAL A 199 -4.80 -1.65 -12.13
N SER A 200 -4.97 -0.81 -13.16
CA SER A 200 -3.98 -0.56 -14.21
C SER A 200 -3.27 0.79 -14.09
N SER A 201 -3.53 1.52 -13.02
CA SER A 201 -2.93 2.82 -12.74
C SER A 201 -3.13 3.18 -11.27
N THR A 202 -2.34 4.12 -10.77
CA THR A 202 -2.44 4.62 -9.39
C THR A 202 -3.82 5.20 -9.05
N ARG A 203 -4.56 5.63 -10.06
CA ARG A 203 -5.93 6.15 -9.95
C ARG A 203 -6.64 6.05 -11.28
N PHE A 204 -7.91 5.66 -11.26
CA PHE A 204 -8.80 5.68 -12.42
C PHE A 204 -10.24 5.99 -12.01
N TYR A 205 -11.06 6.35 -13.01
CA TYR A 205 -12.50 6.54 -12.83
C TYR A 205 -13.25 5.47 -13.63
N THR A 206 -14.40 5.06 -13.14
CA THR A 206 -15.20 4.04 -13.85
C THR A 206 -15.76 4.51 -15.19
N ASP A 207 -15.81 5.80 -15.44
CA ASP A 207 -16.22 6.40 -16.72
C ASP A 207 -15.05 6.87 -17.60
N ASP A 208 -13.82 6.47 -17.28
CA ASP A 208 -12.68 6.62 -18.18
C ASP A 208 -12.85 5.74 -19.44
N PRO A 209 -12.22 6.10 -20.57
CA PRO A 209 -12.25 5.28 -21.78
C PRO A 209 -11.84 3.83 -21.51
N GLY A 210 -12.67 2.87 -21.98
CA GLY A 210 -12.42 1.43 -21.78
C GLY A 210 -12.86 0.89 -20.41
N ARG A 211 -13.48 1.72 -19.58
CA ARG A 211 -14.08 1.33 -18.30
C ARG A 211 -15.60 1.16 -18.43
N PRO A 212 -16.29 0.60 -17.40
CA PRO A 212 -17.71 0.28 -17.48
C PRO A 212 -18.64 1.45 -17.79
N GLY A 213 -18.31 2.65 -17.32
CA GLY A 213 -19.08 3.86 -17.57
C GLY A 213 -19.61 4.54 -16.30
N ALA A 214 -20.25 5.71 -16.53
CA ALA A 214 -20.92 6.48 -15.48
C ALA A 214 -22.31 5.91 -15.19
N VAL A 215 -22.67 5.86 -13.91
CA VAL A 215 -23.98 5.41 -13.42
C VAL A 215 -24.93 6.59 -13.33
N ARG A 216 -26.15 6.45 -13.82
CA ARG A 216 -27.25 7.35 -13.52
C ARG A 216 -27.90 6.90 -12.21
N LEU A 217 -28.05 7.79 -11.24
CA LEU A 217 -28.60 7.41 -9.93
C LEU A 217 -30.04 6.89 -9.98
N GLY A 218 -30.82 7.29 -11.01
CA GLY A 218 -32.14 6.72 -11.25
C GLY A 218 -32.15 5.23 -11.58
N ASP A 219 -31.04 4.68 -12.07
CA ASP A 219 -30.90 3.27 -12.41
C ASP A 219 -30.66 2.39 -11.16
N LEU A 220 -30.42 3.00 -9.99
CA LEU A 220 -30.31 2.32 -8.71
C LEU A 220 -31.69 1.83 -8.17
N GLY A 221 -32.78 2.33 -8.71
CA GLY A 221 -34.14 1.89 -8.43
C GLY A 221 -34.81 2.63 -7.27
N ALA A 222 -34.46 2.35 -6.04
CA ALA A 222 -35.13 2.95 -4.88
C ALA A 222 -34.39 4.18 -4.32
N PRO A 223 -35.12 5.18 -3.80
CA PRO A 223 -34.51 6.25 -3.02
C PRO A 223 -33.99 5.71 -1.68
N GLY A 224 -32.94 6.34 -1.16
CA GLY A 224 -32.37 5.98 0.13
C GLY A 224 -30.85 6.10 0.15
N THR A 225 -30.25 5.62 1.21
CA THR A 225 -28.81 5.62 1.38
C THR A 225 -28.20 4.34 0.81
N TYR A 226 -27.26 4.52 -0.07
CA TYR A 226 -26.43 3.48 -0.67
C TYR A 226 -25.04 3.56 -0.09
N SER A 227 -24.35 2.42 -0.05
CA SER A 227 -22.95 2.33 0.31
C SER A 227 -22.21 1.55 -0.76
N VAL A 228 -21.00 1.94 -1.09
CA VAL A 228 -20.16 1.23 -2.06
C VAL A 228 -18.78 1.03 -1.45
N ARG A 229 -18.19 -0.15 -1.69
CA ARG A 229 -16.82 -0.48 -1.30
C ARG A 229 -16.11 -1.17 -2.47
N ALA A 230 -14.81 -1.01 -2.56
CA ALA A 230 -13.96 -1.76 -3.46
C ALA A 230 -13.39 -2.96 -2.73
N VAL A 231 -13.52 -4.12 -3.32
CA VAL A 231 -13.10 -5.42 -2.78
C VAL A 231 -12.08 -6.02 -3.73
N TRP A 232 -10.99 -6.55 -3.23
CA TRP A 232 -10.03 -7.28 -4.04
C TRP A 232 -10.67 -8.54 -4.60
N ARG A 233 -10.33 -8.87 -5.86
CA ARG A 233 -10.79 -10.07 -6.53
C ARG A 233 -9.64 -10.95 -6.98
N THR A 234 -8.56 -10.35 -7.45
CA THR A 234 -7.32 -11.03 -7.82
C THR A 234 -6.13 -10.17 -7.39
N PRO A 235 -5.01 -10.81 -7.01
CA PRO A 235 -4.80 -12.26 -6.83
C PRO A 235 -5.65 -12.82 -5.68
N ALA A 236 -5.80 -14.14 -5.61
CA ALA A 236 -6.63 -14.79 -4.59
C ALA A 236 -6.18 -14.49 -3.15
N ALA A 237 -4.90 -14.27 -2.95
CA ALA A 237 -4.36 -13.90 -1.65
C ALA A 237 -4.77 -12.47 -1.23
N PHE A 238 -4.92 -11.53 -2.17
CA PHE A 238 -5.45 -10.21 -1.88
C PHE A 238 -6.95 -10.27 -1.55
N ASP A 239 -7.73 -11.07 -2.30
CA ASP A 239 -9.15 -11.30 -2.01
C ASP A 239 -9.37 -11.89 -0.60
N ALA A 240 -8.46 -12.78 -0.18
CA ALA A 240 -8.59 -13.48 1.10
C ALA A 240 -8.11 -12.66 2.32
N TYR A 241 -7.11 -11.79 2.15
CA TYR A 241 -6.38 -11.23 3.29
C TYR A 241 -6.14 -9.73 3.24
N ALA A 242 -6.09 -9.10 2.05
CA ALA A 242 -5.83 -7.68 1.94
C ALA A 242 -7.05 -6.85 2.37
N PRO A 243 -6.86 -5.67 2.95
CA PRO A 243 -7.97 -4.83 3.35
C PRO A 243 -8.76 -4.31 2.15
N ASP A 244 -10.08 -4.39 2.24
CA ASP A 244 -11.00 -3.70 1.33
C ASP A 244 -10.96 -2.19 1.55
N SER A 245 -11.51 -1.42 0.61
CA SER A 245 -11.68 0.01 0.84
C SER A 245 -12.70 0.29 1.94
N GLU A 246 -12.54 1.41 2.64
CA GLU A 246 -13.61 1.93 3.47
C GLU A 246 -14.89 2.16 2.64
N PRO A 247 -16.06 1.83 3.17
CA PRO A 247 -17.33 2.02 2.48
C PRO A 247 -17.68 3.51 2.37
N VAL A 248 -18.05 3.94 1.17
CA VAL A 248 -18.47 5.32 0.88
C VAL A 248 -19.99 5.37 0.74
N ALA A 249 -20.65 6.17 1.56
CA ALA A 249 -22.10 6.33 1.54
C ALA A 249 -22.54 7.58 0.77
N PHE A 250 -23.66 7.45 0.03
CA PHE A 250 -24.36 8.57 -0.61
C PHE A 250 -25.87 8.34 -0.58
N THR A 251 -26.65 9.42 -0.62
CA THR A 251 -28.12 9.34 -0.53
C THR A 251 -28.78 9.81 -1.81
N VAL A 252 -29.68 8.99 -2.36
CA VAL A 252 -30.52 9.32 -3.52
C VAL A 252 -31.91 9.71 -3.03
N ALA A 253 -32.34 10.95 -3.29
CA ALA A 253 -33.65 11.44 -2.93
C ALA A 253 -34.57 11.55 -4.14
N ASN A 254 -35.86 11.29 -3.94
CA ASN A 254 -36.88 11.44 -5.00
C ASN A 254 -37.10 12.89 -5.43
N ARG A 255 -36.71 13.87 -4.62
CA ARG A 255 -36.79 15.30 -4.94
C ARG A 255 -35.55 16.04 -4.46
N VAL A 256 -34.96 16.80 -5.39
CA VAL A 256 -34.09 17.91 -5.05
C VAL A 256 -35.01 19.12 -4.83
N GLY A 257 -35.30 19.43 -3.61
CA GLY A 257 -36.09 20.57 -3.21
C GLY A 257 -36.36 20.46 -1.73
N VAL A 258 -36.17 21.55 -1.06
CA VAL A 258 -36.36 21.77 0.38
C VAL A 258 -37.12 20.61 1.04
N ASP A 259 -36.42 19.69 1.67
CA ASP A 259 -37.03 18.86 2.67
C ASP A 259 -37.66 19.82 3.69
N THR A 260 -38.96 20.00 3.57
CA THR A 260 -39.72 20.41 4.74
C THR A 260 -39.57 19.23 5.69
N THR A 261 -38.46 19.18 6.39
CA THR A 261 -38.31 18.31 7.56
C THR A 261 -39.56 18.54 8.36
N ALA A 262 -40.45 17.55 8.38
CA ALA A 262 -41.62 17.58 9.22
C ALA A 262 -41.06 17.91 10.60
N THR A 263 -41.34 19.12 11.06
CA THR A 263 -40.96 19.54 12.42
C THR A 263 -41.39 18.39 13.32
N PRO A 264 -40.47 17.74 14.04
CA PRO A 264 -40.88 16.62 14.87
C PRO A 264 -42.00 17.10 15.77
N THR A 265 -43.20 16.53 15.58
CA THR A 265 -44.32 16.77 16.49
C THR A 265 -43.76 16.51 17.88
N PRO A 266 -43.82 17.47 18.81
CA PRO A 266 -43.27 17.27 20.13
C PRO A 266 -43.91 16.02 20.71
N THR A 267 -43.12 14.96 20.81
CA THR A 267 -43.52 13.74 21.50
C THR A 267 -43.80 14.18 22.92
N ALA A 268 -45.07 13.98 23.35
CA ALA A 268 -45.51 14.31 24.72
C ALA A 268 -44.46 13.67 25.67
N THR A 269 -43.75 14.53 26.37
CA THR A 269 -42.79 14.10 27.39
C THR A 269 -43.59 13.32 28.43
N ALA A 270 -43.37 12.03 28.54
CA ALA A 270 -43.99 11.20 29.56
C ALA A 270 -43.59 11.84 30.92
N THR A 271 -44.59 12.30 31.63
CA THR A 271 -44.42 12.80 32.98
C THR A 271 -43.94 11.65 33.84
N VAL A 272 -42.67 11.66 34.23
CA VAL A 272 -42.09 10.65 35.11
C VAL A 272 -42.81 10.72 36.47
N THR A 273 -43.60 9.74 36.76
CA THR A 273 -44.13 9.54 38.09
C THR A 273 -42.95 9.36 39.05
N PRO A 274 -42.86 10.09 40.16
CA PRO A 274 -41.74 9.95 41.08
C PRO A 274 -41.72 8.50 41.64
N THR A 275 -40.68 7.75 41.28
CA THR A 275 -40.42 6.45 41.89
C THR A 275 -40.06 6.62 43.35
N ALA A 276 -40.73 5.91 44.25
CA ALA A 276 -40.47 5.90 45.67
C ALA A 276 -38.97 5.65 45.95
N THR A 277 -38.36 6.54 46.73
CA THR A 277 -36.98 6.44 47.18
C THR A 277 -36.77 5.15 47.96
N PRO A 278 -35.85 4.25 47.57
CA PRO A 278 -35.57 3.06 48.37
C PRO A 278 -34.95 3.42 49.72
N THR A 279 -35.49 2.85 50.77
CA THR A 279 -34.97 2.97 52.12
C THR A 279 -33.53 2.41 52.17
N PRO A 280 -32.58 3.09 52.81
CA PRO A 280 -31.21 2.58 52.86
C PRO A 280 -31.14 1.30 53.72
N THR A 281 -30.77 0.22 53.07
CA THR A 281 -30.44 -1.07 53.74
C THR A 281 -28.96 -0.99 54.16
N THR A 282 -28.67 -1.12 55.43
CA THR A 282 -27.32 -1.17 55.98
C THR A 282 -26.58 -2.41 55.41
N PRO A 283 -25.36 -2.22 54.86
CA PRO A 283 -24.58 -3.36 54.39
C PRO A 283 -24.00 -4.18 55.55
N PRO A 284 -23.92 -5.49 55.45
CA PRO A 284 -23.24 -6.33 56.43
C PRO A 284 -21.73 -6.10 56.37
N THR A 285 -21.16 -5.77 57.52
CA THR A 285 -19.71 -5.67 57.72
C THR A 285 -19.09 -7.06 57.69
N THR A 286 -18.40 -7.39 56.61
CA THR A 286 -17.51 -8.58 56.59
C THR A 286 -16.10 -8.14 56.96
N ALA A 287 -15.54 -8.78 58.00
CA ALA A 287 -14.17 -8.59 58.45
C ALA A 287 -13.13 -9.01 57.36
N PRO A 288 -12.03 -8.30 57.21
CA PRO A 288 -10.99 -8.70 56.25
C PRO A 288 -10.21 -9.91 56.76
N THR A 289 -10.23 -11.00 55.98
CA THR A 289 -9.30 -12.12 56.17
C THR A 289 -7.93 -11.70 55.60
N ALA A 290 -6.92 -11.68 56.47
CA ALA A 290 -5.55 -11.42 56.07
C ALA A 290 -5.03 -12.57 55.20
N THR A 291 -4.71 -12.27 53.97
CA THR A 291 -3.98 -13.18 53.07
C THR A 291 -2.49 -12.87 53.21
N GLU A 292 -1.73 -13.82 53.66
CA GLU A 292 -0.26 -13.74 53.75
C GLU A 292 0.30 -13.67 52.32
N THR A 293 1.04 -12.58 52.07
CA THR A 293 1.77 -12.37 50.81
C THR A 293 3.11 -13.11 50.90
N ALA A 294 3.27 -14.13 50.09
CA ALA A 294 4.55 -14.85 49.94
C ALA A 294 5.60 -13.90 49.31
N THR A 295 6.71 -13.74 49.98
CA THR A 295 7.90 -13.00 49.58
C THR A 295 8.57 -13.70 48.39
N PRO A 296 8.85 -13.07 47.26
CA PRO A 296 9.60 -13.70 46.17
C PRO A 296 11.07 -13.84 46.54
N VAL A 297 11.59 -15.04 46.30
CA VAL A 297 13.03 -15.40 46.42
C VAL A 297 13.79 -14.65 45.30
N PRO A 298 14.93 -13.99 45.59
CA PRO A 298 15.75 -13.35 44.58
C PRO A 298 16.41 -14.39 43.68
N THR A 299 16.17 -14.28 42.38
CA THR A 299 16.84 -15.06 41.34
C THR A 299 18.22 -14.49 41.11
N GLU A 300 19.24 -15.33 41.27
CA GLU A 300 20.64 -14.99 40.98
C GLU A 300 20.80 -14.61 39.49
N THR A 301 21.30 -13.40 39.26
CA THR A 301 21.66 -12.89 37.93
C THR A 301 23.01 -13.48 37.52
N THR A 302 23.03 -14.43 36.61
CA THR A 302 24.25 -14.89 35.95
C THR A 302 24.80 -13.82 35.03
N VAL A 303 26.02 -13.37 35.34
CA VAL A 303 26.80 -12.43 34.49
C VAL A 303 27.19 -13.13 33.20
N PRO A 304 26.87 -12.55 31.99
CA PRO A 304 27.31 -13.10 30.72
C PRO A 304 28.83 -12.92 30.53
N PRO A 305 29.53 -13.88 29.87
CA PRO A 305 30.97 -13.79 29.62
C PRO A 305 31.27 -12.65 28.63
N ALA A 306 32.38 -11.98 28.86
CA ALA A 306 32.87 -10.85 28.07
C ALA A 306 33.11 -11.25 26.60
N THR A 307 32.55 -10.48 25.70
CA THR A 307 32.74 -10.58 24.23
C THR A 307 34.18 -10.16 23.87
N PRO A 308 34.91 -10.94 23.06
CA PRO A 308 36.24 -10.53 22.61
C PRO A 308 36.17 -9.34 21.65
N THR A 309 37.02 -8.37 21.86
CA THR A 309 37.20 -7.16 21.04
C THR A 309 37.64 -7.54 19.61
N PRO A 310 36.95 -7.05 18.55
CA PRO A 310 37.37 -7.33 17.17
C PRO A 310 38.68 -6.61 16.85
N THR A 311 39.66 -7.36 16.37
CA THR A 311 40.91 -6.87 15.81
C THR A 311 40.63 -6.24 14.43
N ALA A 312 41.02 -5.00 14.26
CA ALA A 312 40.88 -4.28 12.98
C ALA A 312 41.68 -4.99 11.86
N ALA A 313 40.97 -5.37 10.79
CA ALA A 313 41.59 -5.87 9.57
C ALA A 313 42.06 -4.71 8.68
N PRO A 314 43.20 -4.84 7.97
CA PRO A 314 43.71 -3.78 7.10
C PRO A 314 42.85 -3.67 5.83
N LEU A 315 42.57 -2.41 5.42
CA LEU A 315 41.85 -2.03 4.21
C LEU A 315 42.57 -2.56 2.95
N PRO A 316 41.86 -3.13 1.97
CA PRO A 316 42.47 -3.50 0.69
C PRO A 316 42.74 -2.26 -0.17
N ALA A 317 43.99 -2.17 -0.67
CA ALA A 317 44.54 -1.07 -1.50
C ALA A 317 44.01 -1.06 -2.96
N ALA A 318 42.76 -1.37 -3.22
CA ALA A 318 42.21 -1.51 -4.59
C ALA A 318 41.57 -0.24 -5.17
N LEU A 319 41.50 0.87 -4.44
CA LEU A 319 40.77 2.08 -4.88
C LEU A 319 41.66 3.15 -5.57
N ALA A 320 42.93 2.89 -5.80
CA ALA A 320 43.88 3.90 -6.36
C ALA A 320 44.03 3.87 -7.90
N VAL A 321 43.47 2.89 -8.62
CA VAL A 321 43.76 2.73 -10.06
C VAL A 321 42.66 3.36 -10.95
N ALA A 322 41.45 3.63 -10.46
CA ALA A 322 40.36 4.18 -11.29
C ALA A 322 40.49 5.70 -11.58
N ALA A 323 41.24 6.46 -10.78
CA ALA A 323 41.39 7.91 -10.97
C ALA A 323 42.43 8.32 -12.00
N ALA A 324 43.39 7.46 -12.34
CA ALA A 324 44.46 7.76 -13.29
C ALA A 324 44.07 7.61 -14.78
N GLY A 325 43.02 6.83 -15.08
CA GLY A 325 42.58 6.59 -16.46
C GLY A 325 41.82 7.77 -17.11
N PHE A 326 41.19 8.63 -16.31
CA PHE A 326 40.37 9.72 -16.84
C PHE A 326 41.14 11.00 -17.18
N ALA A 327 42.35 11.17 -16.67
CA ALA A 327 43.19 12.35 -16.93
C ALA A 327 43.97 12.27 -18.26
N LEU A 328 44.21 11.08 -18.79
CA LEU A 328 45.00 10.92 -20.03
C LEU A 328 44.23 11.13 -21.33
N THR A 329 42.92 11.04 -21.30
CA THR A 329 42.08 11.21 -22.52
C THR A 329 41.73 12.64 -22.85
N LEU A 330 41.94 13.60 -21.92
CA LEU A 330 41.70 15.03 -22.17
C LEU A 330 42.93 15.78 -22.70
N ALA A 331 44.12 15.23 -22.56
CA ALA A 331 45.37 15.89 -23.00
C ALA A 331 45.74 15.65 -24.50
N GLY A 332 45.15 14.66 -25.15
CA GLY A 332 45.48 14.25 -26.52
C GLY A 332 44.76 15.01 -27.65
N ARG A 333 43.97 16.05 -27.37
CA ARG A 333 43.15 16.73 -28.39
C ARG A 333 43.40 18.21 -28.55
N ARG A 334 44.67 18.60 -28.38
CA ARG A 334 45.15 19.93 -28.83
C ARG A 334 46.41 19.75 -29.70
N ARG A 335 46.15 19.49 -30.95
CA ARG A 335 47.00 19.88 -32.10
C ARG A 335 46.11 20.02 -33.33
#